data_368b5f569f0dda9e4639c2015ced215b
#
_entry.id   368b5f569f0dda9e4639c2015ced215b
#
_cell.length_a   1.000
_cell.length_b   1.000
_cell.length_c   1.000
_cell.angle_alpha   90.00
_cell.angle_beta   90.00
_cell.angle_gamma   90.00
#
_symmetry.space_group_name_H-M   'P 1'
#
loop_
_entity.id
_entity.type
_entity.pdbx_description
1 polymer ?
#
loop_
_entity_poly.entity_id
_entity_poly.type
_entity_poly.pdbx_seq_one_letter_code
_entity_poly.pdbx_strand_id
1 'polypeptide(L)'
;MKTLKLCVVVVLALALTAFTFKSDSDGYKVGDIATDFSLENIDGSMVSLSDYKDAKGFIVIFTCNTCPYAVAYEDRIVALDKKYAPKGYPVIAIMPNDTDIKPGDNLEAMKARAKAKGFTFPYLIDKGQDIYPQYGATKTPHVYVLQKTDKGNEVKYIGAIDDNYKDASQVTEKYTENAVNALLNGKSVETTQTRAIGCSIKVKS
;
A
#
# COMPACT_ATOMS: atom_id res chain seq x y z
N MET A 1 62.61 41.74 -21.67
CA MET A 1 62.30 40.62 -20.75
C MET A 1 60.78 40.57 -20.64
N LYS A 2 60.13 39.64 -21.33
CA LYS A 2 58.67 39.51 -21.38
C LYS A 2 58.25 38.40 -20.42
N THR A 3 57.52 38.72 -19.36
CA THR A 3 57.00 37.76 -18.38
C THR A 3 55.69 37.16 -18.95
N LEU A 4 55.73 35.87 -19.23
CA LEU A 4 54.59 35.06 -19.68
C LEU A 4 53.69 34.73 -18.49
N LYS A 5 52.51 35.25 -18.40
CA LYS A 5 51.50 34.89 -17.39
C LYS A 5 50.80 33.62 -17.82
N LEU A 6 51.02 32.55 -17.12
CA LEU A 6 50.37 31.24 -17.26
C LEU A 6 49.00 31.30 -16.57
N CYS A 7 47.91 31.35 -17.35
CA CYS A 7 46.53 31.20 -16.82
C CYS A 7 46.23 29.72 -16.65
N VAL A 8 46.18 29.25 -15.41
CA VAL A 8 45.67 27.91 -15.06
C VAL A 8 44.14 27.98 -15.03
N VAL A 9 43.50 27.40 -16.04
CA VAL A 9 42.04 27.20 -16.05
C VAL A 9 41.73 25.90 -15.31
N VAL A 10 41.21 26.01 -14.07
CA VAL A 10 40.69 24.88 -13.33
C VAL A 10 39.30 24.58 -13.81
N VAL A 11 39.15 23.54 -14.62
CA VAL A 11 37.84 22.99 -15.03
C VAL A 11 37.33 22.11 -13.88
N LEU A 12 36.38 22.67 -13.12
CA LEU A 12 35.67 21.93 -12.08
C LEU A 12 34.62 21.04 -12.76
N ALA A 13 34.95 19.78 -13.00
CA ALA A 13 33.98 18.79 -13.49
C ALA A 13 33.02 18.40 -12.34
N LEU A 14 31.79 18.98 -12.35
CA LEU A 14 30.70 18.49 -11.51
C LEU A 14 30.28 17.12 -12.05
N ALA A 15 30.69 16.05 -11.37
CA ALA A 15 30.15 14.72 -11.57
C ALA A 15 28.73 14.69 -10.99
N LEU A 16 27.70 14.88 -11.82
CA LEU A 16 26.35 14.51 -11.48
C LEU A 16 26.30 12.98 -11.37
N THR A 17 26.40 12.45 -10.16
CA THR A 17 26.02 11.07 -9.90
C THR A 17 24.50 10.97 -10.00
N ALA A 18 24.00 10.58 -11.17
CA ALA A 18 22.63 10.17 -11.34
C ALA A 18 22.43 8.91 -10.48
N PHE A 19 21.77 9.04 -9.34
CA PHE A 19 21.23 7.91 -8.61
C PHE A 19 20.12 7.31 -9.46
N THR A 20 20.45 6.32 -10.28
CA THR A 20 19.47 5.45 -10.89
C THR A 20 18.90 4.57 -9.79
N PHE A 21 17.71 4.89 -9.30
CA PHE A 21 16.91 3.96 -8.52
C PHE A 21 16.56 2.79 -9.46
N LYS A 22 17.31 1.72 -9.37
CA LYS A 22 16.94 0.45 -9.94
C LYS A 22 15.79 -0.06 -9.08
N SER A 23 14.57 -0.03 -9.62
CA SER A 23 13.45 -0.75 -9.02
C SER A 23 13.78 -2.24 -9.12
N ASP A 24 14.31 -2.80 -8.06
CA ASP A 24 14.36 -4.24 -7.91
C ASP A 24 12.92 -4.73 -7.74
N SER A 25 12.52 -5.68 -8.57
CA SER A 25 11.17 -6.21 -8.71
C SER A 25 10.65 -7.04 -7.51
N ASP A 26 11.35 -7.01 -6.39
CA ASP A 26 11.01 -7.82 -5.21
C ASP A 26 9.95 -7.18 -4.30
N GLY A 27 9.55 -5.92 -4.54
CA GLY A 27 8.63 -5.18 -3.67
C GLY A 27 9.23 -4.79 -2.32
N TYR A 28 8.43 -4.12 -1.50
CA TYR A 28 8.87 -3.69 -0.16
C TYR A 28 9.06 -4.88 0.78
N LYS A 29 10.05 -4.75 1.64
CA LYS A 29 10.31 -5.61 2.80
C LYS A 29 9.96 -4.86 4.08
N VAL A 30 9.78 -5.59 5.16
CA VAL A 30 9.59 -4.99 6.49
C VAL A 30 10.82 -4.17 6.85
N GLY A 31 10.61 -2.91 7.25
CA GLY A 31 11.65 -1.91 7.51
C GLY A 31 11.93 -0.95 6.35
N ASP A 32 11.47 -1.24 5.12
CA ASP A 32 11.60 -0.33 4.00
C ASP A 32 10.68 0.89 4.16
N ILE A 33 11.04 1.99 3.52
CA ILE A 33 10.20 3.18 3.45
C ILE A 33 9.38 3.11 2.17
N ALA A 34 8.06 2.93 2.34
CA ALA A 34 7.13 2.95 1.23
C ALA A 34 7.00 4.38 0.69
N THR A 35 7.10 4.52 -0.63
CA THR A 35 6.87 5.79 -1.32
C THR A 35 5.39 6.17 -1.28
N ASP A 36 5.11 7.46 -1.31
CA ASP A 36 3.75 7.95 -1.49
C ASP A 36 3.26 7.67 -2.92
N PHE A 37 1.97 7.66 -3.09
CA PHE A 37 1.31 7.53 -4.38
C PHE A 37 0.20 8.59 -4.52
N SER A 38 -0.31 8.76 -5.72
CA SER A 38 -1.51 9.54 -5.98
C SER A 38 -2.38 8.74 -6.93
N LEU A 39 -3.48 8.17 -6.43
CA LEU A 39 -4.38 7.30 -7.18
C LEU A 39 -5.80 7.85 -7.20
N GLU A 40 -6.53 7.56 -8.27
CA GLU A 40 -7.93 7.93 -8.42
C GLU A 40 -8.82 7.10 -7.48
N ASN A 41 -9.63 7.78 -6.68
CA ASN A 41 -10.65 7.18 -5.83
C ASN A 41 -11.96 6.98 -6.61
N ILE A 42 -12.82 6.10 -6.11
CA ILE A 42 -14.14 5.82 -6.70
C ILE A 42 -15.05 7.06 -6.86
N ASP A 43 -14.82 8.13 -6.12
CA ASP A 43 -15.54 9.41 -6.24
C ASP A 43 -14.91 10.38 -7.26
N GLY A 44 -13.81 10.01 -7.89
CA GLY A 44 -13.05 10.80 -8.85
C GLY A 44 -12.00 11.72 -8.23
N SER A 45 -11.89 11.77 -6.91
CA SER A 45 -10.80 12.51 -6.25
C SER A 45 -9.47 11.76 -6.37
N MET A 46 -8.36 12.50 -6.35
CA MET A 46 -7.02 11.92 -6.21
C MET A 46 -6.69 11.81 -4.74
N VAL A 47 -6.17 10.66 -4.32
CA VAL A 47 -5.84 10.38 -2.92
C VAL A 47 -4.39 9.93 -2.81
N SER A 48 -3.67 10.54 -1.86
CA SER A 48 -2.29 10.23 -1.48
C SER A 48 -2.19 9.92 0.02
N LEU A 49 -1.17 9.18 0.45
CA LEU A 49 -0.91 9.01 1.89
C LEU A 49 -0.58 10.34 2.56
N SER A 50 0.05 11.26 1.84
CA SER A 50 0.39 12.60 2.32
C SER A 50 -0.80 13.51 2.61
N ASP A 51 -2.01 13.19 2.12
CA ASP A 51 -3.23 13.93 2.43
C ASP A 51 -3.66 13.75 3.90
N TYR A 52 -3.27 12.65 4.53
CA TYR A 52 -3.62 12.30 5.90
C TYR A 52 -2.60 12.87 6.90
N LYS A 53 -2.70 14.17 7.19
CA LYS A 53 -1.72 14.88 8.03
C LYS A 53 -1.61 14.31 9.44
N ASP A 54 -2.74 13.92 10.03
CA ASP A 54 -2.83 13.42 11.41
C ASP A 54 -2.67 11.90 11.53
N ALA A 55 -2.47 11.19 10.41
CA ALA A 55 -2.24 9.75 10.44
C ALA A 55 -0.92 9.42 11.13
N LYS A 56 -0.95 8.38 11.96
CA LYS A 56 0.22 7.76 12.59
C LYS A 56 0.79 6.64 11.73
N GLY A 57 0.00 6.16 10.79
CA GLY A 57 0.33 5.11 9.85
C GLY A 57 -0.89 4.75 9.00
N PHE A 58 -0.81 3.65 8.27
CA PHE A 58 -1.83 3.23 7.31
C PHE A 58 -1.99 1.72 7.29
N ILE A 59 -3.19 1.26 6.97
CA ILE A 59 -3.47 -0.13 6.60
C ILE A 59 -3.74 -0.13 5.09
N VAL A 60 -2.71 -0.34 4.27
CA VAL A 60 -2.83 -0.42 2.82
C VAL A 60 -3.24 -1.84 2.44
N ILE A 61 -4.32 -1.99 1.68
CA ILE A 61 -4.86 -3.30 1.30
C ILE A 61 -5.07 -3.36 -0.22
N PHE A 62 -4.30 -4.19 -0.91
CA PHE A 62 -4.60 -4.53 -2.29
C PHE A 62 -5.78 -5.51 -2.31
N THR A 63 -6.91 -5.09 -2.86
CA THR A 63 -8.17 -5.85 -2.87
C THR A 63 -8.93 -5.65 -4.18
N CYS A 64 -9.98 -6.43 -4.41
CA CYS A 64 -10.79 -6.32 -5.62
C CYS A 64 -12.21 -6.87 -5.39
N ASN A 65 -13.13 -6.62 -6.32
CA ASN A 65 -14.54 -7.05 -6.21
C ASN A 65 -14.76 -8.51 -6.58
N THR A 66 -13.91 -9.08 -7.45
CA THR A 66 -14.18 -10.36 -8.12
C THR A 66 -13.48 -11.56 -7.50
N CYS A 67 -12.52 -11.34 -6.59
CA CYS A 67 -11.84 -12.41 -5.90
C CYS A 67 -12.67 -12.93 -4.71
N PRO A 68 -13.03 -14.23 -4.64
CA PRO A 68 -13.80 -14.78 -3.52
C PRO A 68 -13.15 -14.55 -2.15
N TYR A 69 -11.83 -14.57 -2.09
CA TYR A 69 -11.10 -14.28 -0.86
C TYR A 69 -11.23 -12.81 -0.44
N ALA A 70 -11.10 -11.87 -1.39
CA ALA A 70 -11.27 -10.45 -1.11
C ALA A 70 -12.70 -10.15 -0.66
N VAL A 71 -13.69 -10.72 -1.36
CA VAL A 71 -15.11 -10.60 -1.01
C VAL A 71 -15.42 -11.12 0.40
N ALA A 72 -14.81 -12.24 0.80
CA ALA A 72 -14.99 -12.81 2.14
C ALA A 72 -14.42 -11.91 3.26
N TYR A 73 -13.50 -11.02 2.92
CA TYR A 73 -12.88 -10.11 3.88
C TYR A 73 -13.52 -8.71 3.97
N GLU A 74 -14.43 -8.33 3.07
CA GLU A 74 -14.96 -6.96 2.99
C GLU A 74 -15.48 -6.41 4.32
N ASP A 75 -16.33 -7.18 5.00
CA ASP A 75 -16.91 -6.75 6.28
C ASP A 75 -15.83 -6.57 7.37
N ARG A 76 -14.76 -7.39 7.31
CA ARG A 76 -13.60 -7.27 8.20
C ARG A 76 -12.75 -6.05 7.86
N ILE A 77 -12.59 -5.72 6.58
CA ILE A 77 -11.88 -4.50 6.15
C ILE A 77 -12.64 -3.26 6.62
N VAL A 78 -13.98 -3.25 6.48
CA VAL A 78 -14.83 -2.18 7.03
C VAL A 78 -14.68 -2.06 8.55
N ALA A 79 -14.64 -3.19 9.26
CA ALA A 79 -14.44 -3.20 10.71
C ALA A 79 -13.04 -2.71 11.11
N LEU A 80 -12.00 -3.04 10.33
CA LEU A 80 -10.63 -2.50 10.54
C LEU A 80 -10.61 -0.99 10.43
N ASP A 81 -11.20 -0.42 9.37
CA ASP A 81 -11.24 1.03 9.18
C ASP A 81 -12.00 1.72 10.31
N LYS A 82 -13.22 1.27 10.63
CA LYS A 82 -14.02 1.82 11.72
C LYS A 82 -13.28 1.79 13.07
N LYS A 83 -12.48 0.75 13.31
CA LYS A 83 -11.73 0.57 14.56
C LYS A 83 -10.45 1.40 14.63
N TYR A 84 -9.73 1.54 13.52
CA TYR A 84 -8.37 2.07 13.53
C TYR A 84 -8.21 3.44 12.87
N ALA A 85 -9.09 3.87 11.97
CA ALA A 85 -9.02 5.21 11.41
C ALA A 85 -9.11 6.31 12.48
N PRO A 86 -10.02 6.23 13.49
CA PRO A 86 -10.06 7.21 14.58
C PRO A 86 -8.82 7.21 15.48
N LYS A 87 -7.99 6.17 15.39
CA LYS A 87 -6.73 6.03 16.14
C LYS A 87 -5.50 6.46 15.35
N GLY A 88 -5.70 6.93 14.09
CA GLY A 88 -4.66 7.38 13.18
C GLY A 88 -4.11 6.30 12.24
N TYR A 89 -4.81 5.18 12.06
CA TYR A 89 -4.47 4.12 11.10
C TYR A 89 -5.65 3.84 10.15
N PRO A 90 -5.96 4.76 9.22
CA PRO A 90 -7.01 4.54 8.23
C PRO A 90 -6.65 3.40 7.29
N VAL A 91 -7.69 2.73 6.76
CA VAL A 91 -7.55 1.80 5.64
C VAL A 91 -7.46 2.58 4.34
N ILE A 92 -6.53 2.19 3.47
CA ILE A 92 -6.42 2.63 2.09
C ILE A 92 -6.51 1.37 1.21
N ALA A 93 -7.66 1.17 0.58
CA ALA A 93 -7.89 0.04 -0.30
C ALA A 93 -7.49 0.39 -1.74
N ILE A 94 -6.73 -0.49 -2.39
CA ILE A 94 -6.25 -0.30 -3.76
C ILE A 94 -6.66 -1.52 -4.60
N MET A 95 -7.35 -1.27 -5.71
CA MET A 95 -7.72 -2.27 -6.70
C MET A 95 -6.63 -2.34 -7.78
N PRO A 96 -5.87 -3.46 -7.87
CA PRO A 96 -4.68 -3.55 -8.72
C PRO A 96 -4.92 -4.26 -10.05
N ASN A 97 -6.10 -4.84 -10.28
CA ASN A 97 -6.35 -5.68 -11.45
C ASN A 97 -6.51 -4.86 -12.73
N ASP A 98 -6.00 -5.38 -13.82
CA ASP A 98 -6.36 -4.91 -15.16
C ASP A 98 -7.87 -5.13 -15.40
N THR A 99 -8.57 -4.04 -15.71
CA THR A 99 -10.03 -4.04 -15.86
C THR A 99 -10.50 -4.57 -17.20
N ASP A 100 -9.64 -4.67 -18.21
CA ASP A 100 -9.95 -5.33 -19.47
C ASP A 100 -9.99 -6.86 -19.27
N ILE A 101 -9.10 -7.37 -18.40
CA ILE A 101 -9.09 -8.79 -18.01
C ILE A 101 -10.21 -9.10 -17.00
N LYS A 102 -10.51 -8.15 -16.10
CA LYS A 102 -11.52 -8.29 -15.04
C LYS A 102 -12.51 -7.12 -15.04
N PRO A 103 -13.47 -7.09 -15.98
CA PRO A 103 -14.45 -6.00 -16.06
C PRO A 103 -15.28 -5.79 -14.79
N GLY A 104 -15.46 -6.82 -13.95
CA GLY A 104 -16.12 -6.70 -12.66
C GLY A 104 -15.32 -5.93 -11.59
N ASP A 105 -14.09 -5.53 -11.91
CA ASP A 105 -13.22 -4.69 -11.06
C ASP A 105 -13.09 -3.26 -11.62
N ASN A 106 -13.88 -2.87 -12.65
CA ASN A 106 -13.88 -1.51 -13.18
C ASN A 106 -14.45 -0.50 -12.19
N LEU A 107 -14.24 0.79 -12.46
CA LEU A 107 -14.61 1.88 -11.55
C LEU A 107 -16.10 1.88 -11.17
N GLU A 108 -16.99 1.60 -12.11
CA GLU A 108 -18.44 1.54 -11.84
C GLU A 108 -18.81 0.36 -10.95
N ALA A 109 -18.20 -0.80 -11.16
CA ALA A 109 -18.37 -1.95 -10.29
C ALA A 109 -17.80 -1.71 -8.88
N MET A 110 -16.66 -1.00 -8.77
CA MET A 110 -16.07 -0.58 -7.50
C MET A 110 -17.02 0.36 -6.73
N LYS A 111 -17.60 1.39 -7.40
CA LYS A 111 -18.58 2.30 -6.81
C LYS A 111 -19.80 1.55 -6.29
N ALA A 112 -20.36 0.67 -7.12
CA ALA A 112 -21.53 -0.13 -6.74
C ALA A 112 -21.22 -1.03 -5.52
N ARG A 113 -20.03 -1.65 -5.51
CA ARG A 113 -19.61 -2.52 -4.41
C ARG A 113 -19.40 -1.75 -3.12
N ALA A 114 -18.69 -0.64 -3.18
CA ALA A 114 -18.45 0.22 -2.02
C ALA A 114 -19.75 0.72 -1.39
N LYS A 115 -20.73 1.13 -2.22
CA LYS A 115 -22.05 1.53 -1.76
C LYS A 115 -22.80 0.37 -1.11
N ALA A 116 -22.81 -0.80 -1.73
CA ALA A 116 -23.53 -1.98 -1.24
C ALA A 116 -22.98 -2.50 0.10
N LYS A 117 -21.66 -2.38 0.29
CA LYS A 117 -20.95 -2.86 1.48
C LYS A 117 -20.71 -1.77 2.53
N GLY A 118 -21.04 -0.52 2.23
CA GLY A 118 -20.85 0.60 3.15
C GLY A 118 -19.38 0.85 3.47
N PHE A 119 -18.51 0.87 2.45
CA PHE A 119 -17.10 1.18 2.64
C PHE A 119 -16.94 2.59 3.19
N THR A 120 -16.14 2.73 4.24
CA THR A 120 -15.87 3.98 4.95
C THR A 120 -14.51 4.57 4.62
N PHE A 121 -13.73 3.86 3.81
CA PHE A 121 -12.36 4.14 3.42
C PHE A 121 -12.27 4.43 1.91
N PRO A 122 -11.23 5.12 1.43
CA PRO A 122 -10.97 5.30 0.01
C PRO A 122 -10.73 3.95 -0.67
N TYR A 123 -11.35 3.80 -1.85
CA TYR A 123 -11.17 2.61 -2.69
C TYR A 123 -10.59 3.07 -4.03
N LEU A 124 -9.27 2.95 -4.14
CA LEU A 124 -8.46 3.51 -5.20
C LEU A 124 -8.26 2.52 -6.34
N ILE A 125 -8.05 3.03 -7.55
CA ILE A 125 -7.71 2.19 -8.70
C ILE A 125 -6.25 2.42 -9.11
N ASP A 126 -5.44 1.35 -9.16
CA ASP A 126 -4.07 1.34 -9.72
C ASP A 126 -4.12 1.08 -11.22
N LYS A 127 -4.68 2.06 -11.97
CA LYS A 127 -4.96 1.96 -13.41
C LYS A 127 -3.69 1.73 -14.25
N GLY A 128 -2.57 2.31 -13.82
CA GLY A 128 -1.25 2.13 -14.46
C GLY A 128 -0.58 0.82 -14.09
N GLN A 129 -1.06 0.16 -13.05
CA GLN A 129 -0.40 -0.98 -12.43
C GLN A 129 1.04 -0.68 -12.00
N ASP A 130 1.27 0.55 -11.52
CA ASP A 130 2.59 1.04 -11.10
C ASP A 130 2.83 0.83 -9.59
N ILE A 131 1.77 0.80 -8.79
CA ILE A 131 1.87 0.81 -7.32
C ILE A 131 1.95 -0.60 -6.75
N TYR A 132 1.09 -1.55 -7.21
CA TYR A 132 1.13 -2.90 -6.67
C TYR A 132 2.50 -3.60 -6.83
N PRO A 133 3.26 -3.40 -7.94
CA PRO A 133 4.60 -4.01 -8.07
C PRO A 133 5.62 -3.39 -7.12
N GLN A 134 5.54 -2.07 -6.87
CA GLN A 134 6.42 -1.39 -5.90
C GLN A 134 6.22 -1.95 -4.49
N TYR A 135 4.98 -2.26 -4.12
CA TYR A 135 4.68 -2.93 -2.85
C TYR A 135 5.05 -4.42 -2.86
N GLY A 136 5.20 -5.04 -4.02
CA GLY A 136 5.38 -6.49 -4.15
C GLY A 136 4.08 -7.26 -3.88
N ALA A 137 2.93 -6.62 -4.09
CA ALA A 137 1.64 -7.27 -3.92
C ALA A 137 1.41 -8.29 -5.03
N THR A 138 1.03 -9.52 -4.67
CA THR A 138 0.84 -10.63 -5.61
C THR A 138 -0.56 -11.22 -5.55
N LYS A 139 -1.32 -10.88 -4.51
CA LYS A 139 -2.65 -11.43 -4.20
C LYS A 139 -3.65 -10.33 -3.88
N THR A 140 -4.93 -10.67 -3.96
CA THR A 140 -6.02 -9.91 -3.37
C THR A 140 -6.83 -10.84 -2.44
N PRO A 141 -6.95 -10.51 -1.11
CA PRO A 141 -6.31 -9.36 -0.45
C PRO A 141 -4.82 -9.58 -0.14
N HIS A 142 -4.05 -8.47 -0.06
CA HIS A 142 -2.68 -8.42 0.44
C HIS A 142 -2.50 -7.15 1.26
N VAL A 143 -2.08 -7.26 2.50
CA VAL A 143 -2.03 -6.15 3.49
C VAL A 143 -0.62 -5.69 3.73
N TYR A 144 -0.47 -4.38 3.88
CA TYR A 144 0.74 -3.69 4.33
C TYR A 144 0.35 -2.73 5.46
N VAL A 145 0.90 -2.92 6.66
CA VAL A 145 0.77 -1.94 7.74
C VAL A 145 1.99 -1.04 7.70
N LEU A 146 1.75 0.24 7.54
CA LEU A 146 2.78 1.28 7.49
C LEU A 146 2.73 2.09 8.79
N GLN A 147 3.89 2.48 9.31
CA GLN A 147 4.03 3.43 10.41
C GLN A 147 4.66 4.71 9.88
N LYS A 148 4.03 5.86 10.12
CA LYS A 148 4.60 7.17 9.81
C LYS A 148 5.74 7.48 10.76
N THR A 149 6.92 7.78 10.22
CA THR A 149 8.14 8.11 10.95
C THR A 149 8.74 9.39 10.37
N ASP A 150 9.78 9.93 10.99
CA ASP A 150 10.53 11.08 10.45
C ASP A 150 11.21 10.77 9.11
N LYS A 151 11.41 9.48 8.78
CA LYS A 151 11.99 9.01 7.52
C LYS A 151 10.94 8.77 6.42
N GLY A 152 9.66 8.74 6.78
CA GLY A 152 8.55 8.41 5.87
C GLY A 152 7.68 7.27 6.40
N ASN A 153 6.94 6.62 5.50
CA ASN A 153 6.00 5.54 5.82
C ASN A 153 6.76 4.20 5.86
N GLU A 154 7.18 3.77 7.04
CA GLU A 154 7.95 2.53 7.22
C GLU A 154 7.02 1.30 7.25
N VAL A 155 7.33 0.27 6.46
CA VAL A 155 6.60 -1.00 6.42
C VAL A 155 6.86 -1.79 7.70
N LYS A 156 5.80 -2.10 8.44
CA LYS A 156 5.88 -2.84 9.72
C LYS A 156 5.28 -4.24 9.66
N TYR A 157 4.35 -4.46 8.72
CA TYR A 157 3.75 -5.77 8.50
C TYR A 157 3.38 -5.96 7.03
N ILE A 158 3.56 -7.18 6.53
CA ILE A 158 3.16 -7.61 5.18
C ILE A 158 2.46 -8.97 5.29
N GLY A 159 1.23 -9.11 4.73
CA GLY A 159 0.62 -10.44 4.67
C GLY A 159 -0.91 -10.47 4.62
N ALA A 160 -1.49 -11.38 5.39
CA ALA A 160 -2.93 -11.62 5.47
C ALA A 160 -3.62 -10.70 6.48
N ILE A 161 -4.94 -10.57 6.39
CA ILE A 161 -5.76 -9.86 7.40
C ILE A 161 -5.76 -10.65 8.71
N ASP A 162 -6.06 -11.95 8.62
CA ASP A 162 -6.10 -12.90 9.71
C ASP A 162 -5.81 -14.33 9.19
N ASP A 163 -5.94 -15.34 10.04
CA ASP A 163 -5.64 -16.75 9.73
C ASP A 163 -6.82 -17.51 9.10
N ASN A 164 -8.02 -16.93 8.99
CA ASN A 164 -9.19 -17.62 8.47
C ASN A 164 -10.09 -16.75 7.59
N TYR A 165 -9.90 -16.84 6.26
CA TYR A 165 -10.74 -16.09 5.33
C TYR A 165 -12.18 -16.57 5.25
N LYS A 166 -12.45 -17.87 5.53
CA LYS A 166 -13.76 -18.50 5.35
C LYS A 166 -14.75 -18.12 6.43
N ASP A 167 -14.29 -18.12 7.68
CA ASP A 167 -15.15 -17.94 8.83
C ASP A 167 -14.51 -17.02 9.87
N ALA A 168 -15.07 -15.85 10.03
CA ALA A 168 -14.60 -14.86 10.98
C ALA A 168 -14.72 -15.33 12.44
N SER A 169 -15.66 -16.24 12.75
CA SER A 169 -15.83 -16.78 14.11
C SER A 169 -14.75 -17.78 14.50
N GLN A 170 -14.02 -18.33 13.53
CA GLN A 170 -12.94 -19.27 13.71
C GLN A 170 -11.56 -18.62 13.60
N VAL A 171 -11.48 -17.29 13.56
CA VAL A 171 -10.22 -16.58 13.56
C VAL A 171 -9.56 -16.69 14.92
N THR A 172 -8.35 -17.23 14.96
CA THR A 172 -7.52 -17.31 16.16
C THR A 172 -6.41 -16.26 16.17
N GLU A 173 -5.90 -15.88 14.98
CA GLU A 173 -4.83 -14.89 14.83
C GLU A 173 -5.26 -13.73 13.94
N LYS A 174 -5.35 -12.55 14.53
CA LYS A 174 -5.74 -11.30 13.87
C LYS A 174 -4.50 -10.49 13.46
N TYR A 175 -3.73 -10.99 12.51
CA TYR A 175 -2.41 -10.45 12.16
C TYR A 175 -2.37 -8.93 11.97
N THR A 176 -3.26 -8.38 11.14
CA THR A 176 -3.33 -6.93 10.88
C THR A 176 -3.68 -6.15 12.15
N GLU A 177 -4.66 -6.61 12.93
CA GLU A 177 -5.04 -5.96 14.18
C GLU A 177 -3.90 -6.03 15.21
N ASN A 178 -3.23 -7.17 15.32
CA ASN A 178 -2.11 -7.36 16.24
C ASN A 178 -0.95 -6.40 15.89
N ALA A 179 -0.63 -6.27 14.60
CA ALA A 179 0.39 -5.33 14.12
C ALA A 179 0.03 -3.88 14.49
N VAL A 180 -1.17 -3.41 14.15
CA VAL A 180 -1.60 -2.04 14.45
C VAL A 180 -1.66 -1.80 15.97
N ASN A 181 -2.17 -2.76 16.76
CA ASN A 181 -2.22 -2.65 18.21
C ASN A 181 -0.83 -2.55 18.85
N ALA A 182 0.15 -3.30 18.35
CA ALA A 182 1.53 -3.19 18.82
C ALA A 182 2.06 -1.78 18.59
N LEU A 183 1.90 -1.24 17.37
CA LEU A 183 2.36 0.11 17.00
C LEU A 183 1.67 1.20 17.82
N LEU A 184 0.36 1.09 18.05
CA LEU A 184 -0.40 2.04 18.88
C LEU A 184 0.08 2.06 20.34
N ASN A 185 0.62 0.94 20.82
CA ASN A 185 1.18 0.82 22.18
C ASN A 185 2.70 1.08 22.25
N GLY A 186 3.32 1.57 21.16
CA GLY A 186 4.75 1.83 21.10
C GLY A 186 5.62 0.56 21.17
N LYS A 187 5.05 -0.59 20.79
CA LYS A 187 5.73 -1.88 20.79
C LYS A 187 6.14 -2.31 19.38
N SER A 188 7.14 -3.17 19.29
CA SER A 188 7.47 -3.85 18.02
C SER A 188 6.37 -4.84 17.64
N VAL A 189 6.20 -5.01 16.33
CA VAL A 189 5.31 -6.04 15.76
C VAL A 189 6.01 -7.39 15.88
N GLU A 190 5.38 -8.37 16.55
CA GLU A 190 5.96 -9.71 16.72
C GLU A 190 5.93 -10.51 15.41
N THR A 191 4.75 -10.61 14.78
CA THR A 191 4.57 -11.26 13.48
C THR A 191 4.61 -10.20 12.40
N THR A 192 5.78 -9.98 11.83
CA THR A 192 5.99 -8.93 10.82
C THR A 192 5.62 -9.36 9.40
N GLN A 193 5.51 -10.66 9.14
CA GLN A 193 5.18 -11.18 7.83
C GLN A 193 4.38 -12.46 7.91
N THR A 194 3.34 -12.58 7.06
CA THR A 194 2.57 -13.81 6.86
C THR A 194 2.31 -14.04 5.37
N ARG A 195 1.86 -15.24 5.01
CA ARG A 195 1.48 -15.53 3.64
C ARG A 195 0.12 -14.91 3.31
N ALA A 196 0.06 -14.01 2.32
CA ALA A 196 -1.20 -13.56 1.77
C ALA A 196 -1.89 -14.70 1.01
N ILE A 197 -3.17 -14.92 1.33
CA ILE A 197 -4.02 -15.94 0.69
C ILE A 197 -5.08 -15.23 -0.14
N GLY A 198 -5.11 -15.50 -1.45
CA GLY A 198 -6.02 -14.81 -2.36
C GLY A 198 -5.79 -15.15 -3.82
N CYS A 199 -6.57 -14.52 -4.69
CA CYS A 199 -6.39 -14.62 -6.13
C CYS A 199 -5.14 -13.84 -6.56
N SER A 200 -4.46 -14.32 -7.60
CA SER A 200 -3.37 -13.55 -8.22
C SER A 200 -3.90 -12.28 -8.87
N ILE A 201 -3.17 -11.19 -8.74
CA ILE A 201 -3.43 -9.93 -9.45
C ILE A 201 -3.42 -10.19 -10.96
N LYS A 202 -4.36 -9.57 -11.68
CA LYS A 202 -4.47 -9.66 -13.15
C LYS A 202 -3.67 -8.53 -13.76
N VAL A 203 -2.58 -8.92 -14.42
CA VAL A 203 -1.58 -8.01 -14.96
C VAL A 203 -1.87 -7.74 -16.43
N LYS A 204 -1.79 -6.48 -16.82
CA LYS A 204 -1.88 -6.06 -18.22
C LYS A 204 -0.78 -6.77 -19.03
N SER A 205 -1.18 -7.36 -20.16
CA SER A 205 -0.26 -8.01 -21.14
C SER A 205 0.42 -7.00 -22.03
#